data_ec2455efc6cfd5da7e9dea060cd1450a
#
_entry.id   ec2455efc6cfd5da7e9dea060cd1450a
#
_cell.length_a   1.000
_cell.length_b   1.000
_cell.length_c   1.000
_cell.angle_alpha   90.00
_cell.angle_beta   90.00
_cell.angle_gamma   90.00
#
_symmetry.space_group_name_H-M   'P 1'
#
loop_
_entity.id
_entity.type
_entity.pdbx_description
1 polymer ?
#
loop_
_entity_poly.entity_id
_entity_poly.type
_entity_poly.pdbx_seq_one_letter_code
_entity_poly.pdbx_strand_id
1 'polypeptide(L)'
;SNGQRGLRGVSFGNFLIKQVAAELKRDFPQLRTFVTLSPVPGFMGWFKRSHPDSPLLQELSRPDWHTDPILAGQLRPALQDKAAEYLLEAKNGAGRPVDPVARFHLGNGASIENIRWLGDPSPKGQQNAAGFMVNYLYDLDNIEANHEAHIKHGTIFASPRVRALRVTRKNS
;
A
#
# COMPACT_ATOMS: atom_id res chain seq x y z
N SER A 1 7.50 13.70 -5.63
CA SER A 1 7.38 13.50 -4.23
C SER A 1 6.22 14.26 -3.61
N ASN A 2 5.78 13.81 -2.46
CA ASN A 2 4.53 14.20 -1.81
C ASN A 2 4.52 15.62 -1.20
N GLY A 3 5.60 16.37 -1.32
CA GLY A 3 5.74 17.66 -0.66
C GLY A 3 5.31 18.89 -1.45
N GLN A 4 4.98 18.75 -2.70
CA GLN A 4 4.65 19.89 -3.56
C GLN A 4 3.14 20.12 -3.65
N ARG A 5 2.65 21.11 -2.91
CA ARG A 5 1.22 21.46 -2.86
C ARG A 5 0.63 21.81 -4.24
N GLY A 6 1.43 22.34 -5.19
CA GLY A 6 0.98 22.71 -6.53
C GLY A 6 0.65 21.53 -7.44
N LEU A 7 0.96 20.29 -7.05
CA LEU A 7 0.69 19.09 -7.83
C LEU A 7 -0.58 18.35 -7.38
N ARG A 8 -1.28 18.82 -6.35
CA ARG A 8 -2.52 18.23 -5.90
C ARG A 8 -3.62 18.40 -6.95
N GLY A 9 -4.18 17.28 -7.44
CA GLY A 9 -5.27 17.28 -8.40
C GLY A 9 -4.85 17.46 -9.85
N VAL A 10 -3.57 17.63 -10.12
CA VAL A 10 -3.03 17.68 -11.48
C VAL A 10 -2.50 16.29 -11.85
N SER A 11 -2.81 15.80 -13.07
CA SER A 11 -2.29 14.54 -13.60
C SER A 11 -0.77 14.55 -13.85
N PHE A 12 -0.05 15.46 -13.20
CA PHE A 12 1.40 15.63 -13.35
C PHE A 12 2.19 14.42 -12.85
N GLY A 13 1.69 13.75 -11.80
CA GLY A 13 2.29 12.50 -11.32
C GLY A 13 2.23 11.38 -12.36
N ASN A 14 1.12 11.26 -13.09
CA ASN A 14 0.98 10.31 -14.21
C ASN A 14 1.97 10.59 -15.33
N PHE A 15 2.15 11.87 -15.67
CA PHE A 15 3.11 12.28 -16.69
C PHE A 15 4.54 11.91 -16.29
N LEU A 16 4.93 12.19 -15.04
CA LEU A 16 6.28 11.87 -14.55
C LEU A 16 6.56 10.37 -14.56
N ILE A 17 5.62 9.55 -14.12
CA ILE A 17 5.80 8.09 -14.12
C ILE A 17 5.92 7.56 -15.56
N LYS A 18 5.07 8.02 -16.48
CA LYS A 18 5.16 7.63 -17.89
C LYS A 18 6.49 8.05 -18.51
N GLN A 19 6.98 9.23 -18.18
CA GLN A 19 8.27 9.73 -18.66
C GLN A 19 9.43 8.88 -18.10
N VAL A 20 9.42 8.61 -16.80
CA VAL A 20 10.42 7.74 -16.16
C VAL A 20 10.41 6.35 -16.78
N ALA A 21 9.22 5.77 -17.00
CA ALA A 21 9.09 4.46 -17.63
C ALA A 21 9.66 4.45 -19.04
N ALA A 22 9.37 5.50 -19.83
CA ALA A 22 9.90 5.63 -21.20
C ALA A 22 11.43 5.76 -21.22
N GLU A 23 11.99 6.56 -20.30
CA GLU A 23 13.44 6.73 -20.15
C GLU A 23 14.13 5.43 -19.74
N LEU A 24 13.53 4.70 -18.78
CA LEU A 24 14.05 3.42 -18.33
C LEU A 24 14.04 2.39 -19.45
N LYS A 25 12.98 2.32 -20.25
CA LYS A 25 12.93 1.43 -21.42
C LYS A 25 13.95 1.77 -22.48
N ARG A 26 14.18 3.07 -22.70
CA ARG A 26 15.19 3.53 -23.67
C ARG A 26 16.59 3.19 -23.21
N ASP A 27 16.94 3.46 -21.95
CA ASP A 27 18.27 3.28 -21.41
C ASP A 27 18.55 1.81 -21.06
N PHE A 28 17.50 1.08 -20.69
CA PHE A 28 17.57 -0.34 -20.31
C PHE A 28 16.49 -1.13 -21.05
N PRO A 29 16.68 -1.46 -22.35
CA PRO A 29 15.63 -2.10 -23.15
C PRO A 29 15.13 -3.45 -22.63
N GLN A 30 15.93 -4.10 -21.76
CA GLN A 30 15.57 -5.38 -21.14
C GLN A 30 14.78 -5.23 -19.84
N LEU A 31 14.67 -4.00 -19.32
CA LEU A 31 13.93 -3.75 -18.10
C LEU A 31 12.43 -3.93 -18.33
N ARG A 32 11.79 -4.79 -17.55
CA ARG A 32 10.34 -5.07 -17.63
C ARG A 32 9.57 -4.44 -16.50
N THR A 33 10.14 -4.44 -15.31
CA THR A 33 9.47 -4.00 -14.09
C THR A 33 10.39 -3.15 -13.23
N PHE A 34 9.81 -2.27 -12.43
CA PHE A 34 10.50 -1.68 -11.29
C PHE A 34 9.56 -1.63 -10.08
N VAL A 35 10.15 -1.58 -8.89
CA VAL A 35 9.44 -1.67 -7.62
C VAL A 35 9.81 -0.48 -6.74
N THR A 36 8.81 0.11 -6.10
CA THR A 36 9.02 1.13 -5.08
C THR A 36 8.98 0.50 -3.68
N LEU A 37 9.56 1.19 -2.71
CA LEU A 37 9.34 0.95 -1.30
C LEU A 37 8.70 2.21 -0.71
N SER A 38 7.44 2.09 -0.32
CA SER A 38 6.61 3.25 -0.02
C SER A 38 5.97 3.14 1.37
N PRO A 39 5.74 4.27 2.07
CA PRO A 39 5.04 4.27 3.35
C PRO A 39 3.53 4.02 3.19
N VAL A 40 2.89 3.67 4.30
CA VAL A 40 1.43 3.52 4.42
C VAL A 40 0.94 4.45 5.53
N PRO A 41 0.94 5.77 5.31
CA PRO A 41 0.79 6.73 6.40
C PRO A 41 -0.59 6.74 7.05
N GLY A 42 -1.61 6.28 6.35
CA GLY A 42 -2.99 6.32 6.82
C GLY A 42 -3.48 5.07 7.54
N PHE A 43 -2.69 3.99 7.58
CA PHE A 43 -3.17 2.70 8.07
C PHE A 43 -3.65 2.75 9.52
N MET A 44 -2.85 3.25 10.45
CA MET A 44 -3.24 3.25 11.87
C MET A 44 -4.42 4.17 12.15
N GLY A 45 -4.50 5.31 11.47
CA GLY A 45 -5.68 6.18 11.59
C GLY A 45 -6.97 5.51 11.14
N TRP A 46 -6.93 4.85 9.99
CA TRP A 46 -8.06 4.08 9.49
C TRP A 46 -8.41 2.92 10.43
N PHE A 47 -7.40 2.18 10.89
CA PHE A 47 -7.62 1.01 11.75
C PHE A 47 -8.34 1.38 13.05
N LYS A 48 -7.89 2.46 13.69
CA LYS A 48 -8.53 2.96 14.92
C LYS A 48 -9.98 3.40 14.72
N ARG A 49 -10.28 4.01 13.57
CA ARG A 49 -11.65 4.45 13.26
C ARG A 49 -12.56 3.31 12.84
N SER A 50 -12.04 2.37 12.06
CA SER A 50 -12.84 1.29 11.47
C SER A 50 -13.01 0.09 12.39
N HIS A 51 -12.06 -0.12 13.30
CA HIS A 51 -12.04 -1.25 14.23
C HIS A 51 -11.68 -0.79 15.65
N PRO A 52 -12.47 0.15 16.23
CA PRO A 52 -12.12 0.77 17.53
C PRO A 52 -12.06 -0.24 18.68
N ASP A 53 -12.82 -1.32 18.59
CA ASP A 53 -12.90 -2.35 19.63
C ASP A 53 -11.94 -3.53 19.39
N SER A 54 -11.05 -3.41 18.40
CA SER A 54 -10.12 -4.49 18.09
C SER A 54 -9.12 -4.70 19.23
N PRO A 55 -8.95 -5.93 19.73
CA PRO A 55 -7.94 -6.22 20.76
C PRO A 55 -6.51 -5.98 20.27
N LEU A 56 -6.28 -5.96 18.95
CA LEU A 56 -4.98 -5.61 18.38
C LEU A 56 -4.54 -4.21 18.77
N LEU A 57 -5.45 -3.26 18.90
CA LEU A 57 -5.11 -1.89 19.29
C LEU A 57 -4.49 -1.81 20.68
N GLN A 58 -4.97 -2.64 21.60
CA GLN A 58 -4.38 -2.73 22.95
C GLN A 58 -2.96 -3.27 22.91
N GLU A 59 -2.73 -4.33 22.12
CA GLU A 59 -1.40 -4.90 21.97
C GLU A 59 -0.43 -3.92 21.29
N LEU A 60 -0.90 -3.21 20.26
CA LEU A 60 -0.10 -2.21 19.56
C LEU A 60 0.23 -0.97 20.40
N SER A 61 -0.48 -0.74 21.50
CA SER A 61 -0.17 0.35 22.42
C SER A 61 1.07 0.08 23.30
N ARG A 62 1.52 -1.17 23.35
CA ARG A 62 2.76 -1.53 24.04
C ARG A 62 3.95 -1.04 23.21
N PRO A 63 4.84 -0.21 23.76
CA PRO A 63 5.87 0.46 22.96
C PRO A 63 6.91 -0.49 22.38
N ASP A 64 7.07 -1.68 22.92
CA ASP A 64 8.07 -2.67 22.57
C ASP A 64 7.51 -3.91 21.86
N TRP A 65 6.22 -3.89 21.47
CA TRP A 65 5.57 -5.09 20.88
C TRP A 65 6.34 -5.62 19.66
N HIS A 66 6.91 -4.73 18.86
CA HIS A 66 7.60 -5.07 17.61
C HIS A 66 9.04 -5.58 17.84
N THR A 67 9.60 -5.36 19.00
CA THR A 67 10.95 -5.84 19.38
C THR A 67 10.92 -7.16 20.11
N ASP A 68 9.76 -7.60 20.58
CA ASP A 68 9.55 -8.92 21.14
C ASP A 68 9.20 -9.90 20.02
N PRO A 69 10.10 -10.82 19.61
CA PRO A 69 9.86 -11.70 18.46
C PRO A 69 8.66 -12.62 18.63
N ILE A 70 8.37 -13.03 19.86
CA ILE A 70 7.23 -13.91 20.15
C ILE A 70 5.92 -13.16 19.96
N LEU A 71 5.80 -12.00 20.61
CA LEU A 71 4.60 -11.18 20.51
C LEU A 71 4.39 -10.67 19.07
N ALA A 72 5.43 -10.16 18.44
CA ALA A 72 5.36 -9.71 17.06
C ALA A 72 4.91 -10.84 16.11
N GLY A 73 5.46 -12.03 16.29
CA GLY A 73 5.07 -13.21 15.53
C GLY A 73 3.61 -13.62 15.73
N GLN A 74 3.10 -13.49 16.94
CA GLN A 74 1.69 -13.77 17.25
C GLN A 74 0.74 -12.76 16.61
N LEU A 75 1.13 -11.49 16.58
CA LEU A 75 0.30 -10.40 16.04
C LEU A 75 0.35 -10.32 14.50
N ARG A 76 1.41 -10.83 13.89
CA ARG A 76 1.68 -10.67 12.46
C ARG A 76 0.52 -11.08 11.55
N PRO A 77 -0.08 -12.29 11.66
CA PRO A 77 -1.14 -12.68 10.73
C PRO A 77 -2.35 -11.76 10.76
N ALA A 78 -2.80 -11.38 11.95
CA ALA A 78 -3.95 -10.50 12.13
C ALA A 78 -3.67 -9.08 11.63
N LEU A 79 -2.48 -8.55 11.89
CA LEU A 79 -2.08 -7.22 11.41
C LEU A 79 -1.92 -7.19 9.89
N GLN A 80 -1.33 -8.24 9.31
CA GLN A 80 -1.22 -8.36 7.85
C GLN A 80 -2.59 -8.43 7.17
N ASP A 81 -3.54 -9.14 7.77
CA ASP A 81 -4.92 -9.17 7.29
C ASP A 81 -5.53 -7.76 7.28
N LYS A 82 -5.37 -6.99 8.35
CA LYS A 82 -5.90 -5.63 8.43
C LYS A 82 -5.21 -4.66 7.47
N ALA A 83 -3.90 -4.79 7.27
CA ALA A 83 -3.19 -3.99 6.29
C ALA A 83 -3.67 -4.30 4.86
N ALA A 84 -3.88 -5.57 4.53
CA ALA A 84 -4.44 -5.98 3.24
C ALA A 84 -5.89 -5.48 3.07
N GLU A 85 -6.73 -5.56 4.10
CA GLU A 85 -8.08 -4.99 4.08
C GLU A 85 -8.04 -3.49 3.74
N TYR A 86 -7.17 -2.74 4.41
CA TYR A 86 -7.00 -1.32 4.17
C TYR A 86 -6.62 -1.00 2.72
N LEU A 87 -5.65 -1.71 2.18
CA LEU A 87 -5.13 -1.44 0.84
C LEU A 87 -6.05 -1.96 -0.27
N LEU A 88 -6.71 -3.09 -0.07
CA LEU A 88 -7.53 -3.74 -1.10
C LEU A 88 -8.99 -3.30 -1.07
N GLU A 89 -9.54 -2.96 0.09
CA GLU A 89 -10.98 -2.84 0.26
C GLU A 89 -11.43 -1.48 0.77
N ALA A 90 -10.60 -0.74 1.52
CA ALA A 90 -10.99 0.55 2.06
C ALA A 90 -11.07 1.61 0.95
N LYS A 91 -12.24 2.22 0.80
CA LYS A 91 -12.51 3.24 -0.21
C LYS A 91 -12.98 4.54 0.44
N ASN A 92 -12.63 5.67 -0.19
CA ASN A 92 -13.17 6.97 0.17
C ASN A 92 -14.56 7.17 -0.47
N GLY A 93 -15.18 8.32 -0.22
CA GLY A 93 -16.49 8.65 -0.77
C GLY A 93 -16.56 8.69 -2.31
N ALA A 94 -15.42 8.81 -2.98
CA ALA A 94 -15.32 8.76 -4.45
C ALA A 94 -15.02 7.36 -4.99
N GLY A 95 -15.01 6.31 -4.14
CA GLY A 95 -14.71 4.95 -4.54
C GLY A 95 -13.24 4.68 -4.82
N ARG A 96 -12.35 5.56 -4.37
CA ARG A 96 -10.89 5.44 -4.54
C ARG A 96 -10.24 4.89 -3.28
N PRO A 97 -9.03 4.31 -3.35
CA PRO A 97 -8.30 3.87 -2.16
C PRO A 97 -8.18 4.99 -1.12
N VAL A 98 -8.41 4.65 0.14
CA VAL A 98 -8.30 5.62 1.24
C VAL A 98 -6.85 6.07 1.42
N ASP A 99 -5.91 5.15 1.30
CA ASP A 99 -4.49 5.50 1.47
C ASP A 99 -4.02 6.41 0.34
N PRO A 100 -3.46 7.60 0.65
CA PRO A 100 -3.07 8.55 -0.39
C PRO A 100 -1.88 8.05 -1.23
N VAL A 101 -0.97 7.27 -0.64
CA VAL A 101 0.18 6.71 -1.37
C VAL A 101 -0.28 5.59 -2.29
N ALA A 102 -1.16 4.70 -1.82
CA ALA A 102 -1.78 3.67 -2.67
C ALA A 102 -2.56 4.31 -3.82
N ARG A 103 -3.35 5.34 -3.53
CA ARG A 103 -4.12 6.06 -4.56
C ARG A 103 -3.20 6.63 -5.64
N PHE A 104 -2.05 7.19 -5.26
CA PHE A 104 -1.06 7.70 -6.21
C PHE A 104 -0.49 6.58 -7.08
N HIS A 105 0.02 5.50 -6.49
CA HIS A 105 0.67 4.43 -7.24
C HIS A 105 -0.31 3.63 -8.11
N LEU A 106 -1.45 3.25 -7.56
CA LEU A 106 -2.49 2.54 -8.33
C LEU A 106 -3.06 3.43 -9.45
N GLY A 107 -3.22 4.72 -9.18
CA GLY A 107 -3.61 5.70 -10.19
C GLY A 107 -2.59 5.85 -11.31
N ASN A 108 -1.33 5.50 -11.08
CA ASN A 108 -0.26 5.48 -12.08
C ASN A 108 -0.04 4.11 -12.74
N GLY A 109 -0.92 3.16 -12.51
CA GLY A 109 -0.87 1.85 -13.16
C GLY A 109 -0.02 0.80 -12.45
N ALA A 110 0.38 1.05 -11.20
CA ALA A 110 1.09 0.06 -10.40
C ALA A 110 0.16 -1.01 -9.84
N SER A 111 0.75 -2.11 -9.37
CA SER A 111 0.10 -3.12 -8.55
C SER A 111 0.72 -3.16 -7.15
N ILE A 112 -0.06 -3.65 -6.17
CA ILE A 112 0.44 -3.89 -4.82
C ILE A 112 1.18 -5.24 -4.84
N GLU A 113 2.50 -5.20 -4.78
CA GLU A 113 3.32 -6.41 -4.91
C GLU A 113 3.55 -7.11 -3.59
N ASN A 114 3.80 -6.33 -2.53
CA ASN A 114 4.07 -6.89 -1.21
C ASN A 114 3.77 -5.88 -0.11
N ILE A 115 3.28 -6.37 1.02
CA ILE A 115 3.12 -5.61 2.26
C ILE A 115 4.25 -6.06 3.18
N ARG A 116 5.21 -5.16 3.44
CA ARG A 116 6.44 -5.46 4.16
C ARG A 116 6.21 -5.38 5.65
N TRP A 117 6.28 -6.53 6.32
CA TRP A 117 6.21 -6.64 7.77
C TRP A 117 7.40 -5.94 8.41
N LEU A 118 7.12 -4.97 9.32
CA LEU A 118 8.15 -4.18 10.02
C LEU A 118 9.18 -3.55 9.08
N GLY A 119 8.74 -3.14 7.89
CA GLY A 119 9.60 -2.47 6.92
C GLY A 119 10.12 -1.11 7.39
N ASP A 120 9.39 -0.45 8.28
CA ASP A 120 9.79 0.80 8.95
C ASP A 120 9.54 0.70 10.45
N PRO A 121 10.52 0.24 11.25
CA PRO A 121 10.38 0.10 12.70
C PRO A 121 10.57 1.41 13.46
N SER A 122 10.79 2.53 12.77
CA SER A 122 10.94 3.84 13.42
C SER A 122 9.70 4.23 14.25
N PRO A 123 9.83 5.14 15.23
CA PRO A 123 8.67 5.64 16.00
C PRO A 123 7.55 6.17 15.09
N LYS A 124 7.90 6.90 14.03
CA LYS A 124 6.93 7.43 13.06
C LYS A 124 6.27 6.30 12.26
N GLY A 125 7.04 5.31 11.81
CA GLY A 125 6.52 4.13 11.12
C GLY A 125 5.56 3.35 11.99
N GLN A 126 5.87 3.16 13.26
CA GLN A 126 4.99 2.50 14.22
C GLN A 126 3.70 3.30 14.45
N GLN A 127 3.80 4.59 14.66
CA GLN A 127 2.66 5.45 14.93
C GLN A 127 1.69 5.51 13.74
N ASN A 128 2.20 5.62 12.53
CA ASN A 128 1.41 5.82 11.33
C ASN A 128 0.94 4.52 10.68
N ALA A 129 1.71 3.46 10.79
CA ALA A 129 1.53 2.27 9.96
C ALA A 129 1.81 0.94 10.66
N ALA A 130 1.98 0.92 11.99
CA ALA A 130 2.41 -0.29 12.72
C ALA A 130 3.67 -0.93 12.11
N GLY A 131 4.55 -0.13 11.53
CA GLY A 131 5.79 -0.58 10.90
C GLY A 131 5.67 -1.09 9.47
N PHE A 132 4.48 -1.11 8.88
CA PHE A 132 4.31 -1.58 7.51
C PHE A 132 4.89 -0.62 6.48
N MET A 133 5.43 -1.20 5.41
CA MET A 133 5.76 -0.54 4.15
C MET A 133 5.14 -1.34 3.00
N VAL A 134 5.03 -0.74 1.83
CA VAL A 134 4.43 -1.39 0.66
C VAL A 134 5.38 -1.32 -0.53
N ASN A 135 5.54 -2.44 -1.23
CA ASN A 135 6.16 -2.46 -2.54
C ASN A 135 5.07 -2.32 -3.61
N TYR A 136 5.15 -1.28 -4.42
CA TYR A 136 4.34 -1.13 -5.63
C TYR A 136 5.17 -1.53 -6.83
N LEU A 137 4.61 -2.40 -7.66
CA LEU A 137 5.24 -2.91 -8.88
C LEU A 137 4.70 -2.16 -10.09
N TYR A 138 5.60 -1.65 -10.89
CA TYR A 138 5.31 -1.09 -12.21
C TYR A 138 5.79 -2.08 -13.28
N ASP A 139 4.85 -2.66 -13.99
CA ASP A 139 5.11 -3.47 -15.18
C ASP A 139 5.04 -2.55 -16.39
N LEU A 140 6.19 -2.26 -17.00
CA LEU A 140 6.33 -1.25 -18.04
C LEU A 140 5.43 -1.51 -19.25
N ASP A 141 5.10 -2.76 -19.53
CA ASP A 141 4.24 -3.13 -20.65
C ASP A 141 2.74 -2.98 -20.33
N ASN A 142 2.36 -2.92 -19.04
CA ASN A 142 0.97 -2.92 -18.58
C ASN A 142 0.55 -1.66 -17.84
N ILE A 143 1.42 -0.67 -17.68
CA ILE A 143 1.13 0.56 -16.94
C ILE A 143 -0.15 1.24 -17.43
N GLU A 144 -0.30 1.41 -18.76
CA GLU A 144 -1.45 2.11 -19.32
C GLU A 144 -2.74 1.31 -19.17
N ALA A 145 -2.69 0.02 -19.42
CA ALA A 145 -3.85 -0.86 -19.24
C ALA A 145 -4.31 -0.92 -17.78
N ASN A 146 -3.37 -0.99 -16.84
CA ASN A 146 -3.66 -1.00 -15.40
C ASN A 146 -4.23 0.34 -14.94
N HIS A 147 -3.66 1.44 -15.41
CA HIS A 147 -4.18 2.78 -15.14
C HIS A 147 -5.62 2.91 -15.61
N GLU A 148 -5.91 2.52 -16.83
CA GLU A 148 -7.24 2.61 -17.42
C GLU A 148 -8.26 1.76 -16.66
N ALA A 149 -7.94 0.51 -16.34
CA ALA A 149 -8.81 -0.37 -15.56
C ALA A 149 -9.08 0.17 -14.16
N HIS A 150 -8.07 0.76 -13.52
CA HIS A 150 -8.23 1.38 -12.21
C HIS A 150 -9.16 2.61 -12.27
N ILE A 151 -8.96 3.48 -13.26
CA ILE A 151 -9.78 4.69 -13.44
C ILE A 151 -11.23 4.36 -13.82
N LYS A 152 -11.43 3.43 -14.74
CA LYS A 152 -12.77 3.10 -15.27
C LYS A 152 -13.56 2.17 -14.35
N HIS A 153 -12.92 1.21 -13.72
CA HIS A 153 -13.59 0.14 -12.98
C HIS A 153 -13.21 0.06 -11.50
N GLY A 154 -12.32 0.92 -11.03
CA GLY A 154 -11.83 0.85 -9.65
C GLY A 154 -11.00 -0.39 -9.35
N THR A 155 -10.47 -1.07 -10.38
CA THR A 155 -9.68 -2.30 -10.22
C THR A 155 -8.44 -2.02 -9.38
N ILE A 156 -8.22 -2.84 -8.35
CA ILE A 156 -7.03 -2.83 -7.53
C ILE A 156 -6.16 -4.02 -7.95
N PHE A 157 -5.06 -3.73 -8.61
CA PHE A 157 -4.10 -4.77 -8.98
C PHE A 157 -3.23 -5.11 -7.78
N ALA A 158 -3.15 -6.39 -7.44
CA ALA A 158 -2.35 -6.88 -6.33
C ALA A 158 -1.85 -8.29 -6.62
N SER A 159 -0.70 -8.63 -6.06
CA SER A 159 -0.13 -9.98 -6.18
C SER A 159 -0.98 -11.02 -5.45
N PRO A 160 -0.87 -12.31 -5.84
CA PRO A 160 -1.54 -13.38 -5.10
C PRO A 160 -1.15 -13.44 -3.62
N ARG A 161 0.11 -13.16 -3.29
CA ARG A 161 0.57 -13.17 -1.89
C ARG A 161 -0.09 -12.08 -1.04
N VAL A 162 -0.35 -10.91 -1.62
CA VAL A 162 -1.05 -9.82 -0.92
C VAL A 162 -2.52 -10.20 -0.72
N ARG A 163 -3.19 -10.74 -1.75
CA ARG A 163 -4.58 -11.18 -1.64
C ARG A 163 -4.75 -12.31 -0.62
N ALA A 164 -3.76 -13.20 -0.53
CA ALA A 164 -3.77 -14.31 0.41
C ALA A 164 -3.71 -13.88 1.88
N LEU A 165 -3.28 -12.65 2.17
CA LEU A 165 -3.28 -12.11 3.53
C LEU A 165 -4.70 -11.90 4.09
N ARG A 166 -5.72 -11.81 3.23
CA ARG A 166 -7.13 -11.75 3.64
C ARG A 166 -7.68 -13.14 3.98
N VAL A 167 -7.14 -13.76 5.01
CA VAL A 167 -7.45 -15.15 5.40
C VAL A 167 -8.78 -15.28 6.14
N THR A 168 -9.22 -14.24 6.85
CA THR A 168 -10.37 -14.28 7.77
C THR A 168 -11.73 -14.37 7.07
N ARG A 169 -11.82 -14.12 5.76
CA ARG A 169 -13.07 -14.22 4.99
C ARG A 169 -13.48 -15.63 4.57
N LYS A 170 -12.59 -16.61 4.71
CA LYS A 170 -12.88 -17.98 4.28
C LYS A 170 -13.65 -18.82 5.32
N ASN A 171 -13.83 -18.28 6.53
CA ASN A 171 -14.46 -19.01 7.65
C ASN A 171 -15.69 -18.29 8.24
N SER A 172 -16.31 -17.37 7.49
CA SER A 172 -17.56 -16.72 7.91
C SER A 172 -18.71 -17.22 7.05
#